data_0616ad043f0aba8acca2669cf2965fac
#
_entry.id   0616ad043f0aba8acca2669cf2965fac
#
_cell.length_a   1.000
_cell.length_b   1.000
_cell.length_c   1.000
_cell.angle_alpha   90.00
_cell.angle_beta   90.00
_cell.angle_gamma   90.00
#
_symmetry.space_group_name_H-M   'P 1'
#
loop_
_entity.id
_entity.type
_entity.pdbx_description
1 polymer ?
#
loop_
_entity_poly.entity_id
_entity_poly.type
_entity_poly.pdbx_seq_one_letter_code
_entity_poly.pdbx_strand_id
1 'polypeptide(L)'
;MKKYKIVVLDDYQNVALESADWSVLRDRADIAVFQDHLADPDAVIERLLPFDVVCVMRERTPLPRNVIERLPNLKLIASTGPGNASIDVAAASDHRIAVVHTGYRSEPTIELTWALILASARHIVTESNSVRSGGWQQTVGTDLRGKTLGVTRRDNSPHYSHDNFHRDFHFLLDNTL
;
A
#
# COMPACT_ATOMS: atom_id res chain seq x y z
N MET A 1 23.23 -5.94 -24.83
CA MET A 1 22.01 -6.72 -24.51
C MET A 1 20.81 -5.78 -24.49
N LYS A 2 19.62 -6.26 -24.91
CA LYS A 2 18.39 -5.44 -24.79
C LYS A 2 18.04 -5.32 -23.31
N LYS A 3 17.86 -4.09 -22.81
CA LYS A 3 17.44 -3.85 -21.44
C LYS A 3 15.96 -4.14 -21.27
N TYR A 4 15.56 -4.63 -20.08
CA TYR A 4 14.17 -4.72 -19.68
C TYR A 4 13.61 -3.33 -19.40
N LYS A 5 12.34 -3.14 -19.67
CA LYS A 5 11.62 -1.93 -19.30
C LYS A 5 10.77 -2.20 -18.06
N ILE A 6 11.07 -1.51 -16.98
CA ILE A 6 10.38 -1.63 -15.70
C ILE A 6 9.55 -0.38 -15.47
N VAL A 7 8.32 -0.54 -15.01
CA VAL A 7 7.49 0.56 -14.56
C VAL A 7 7.12 0.40 -13.09
N VAL A 8 7.20 1.49 -12.34
CA VAL A 8 6.64 1.60 -10.99
C VAL A 8 5.41 2.49 -11.07
N LEU A 9 4.27 2.00 -10.59
CA LEU A 9 3.00 2.72 -10.62
C LEU A 9 2.67 3.31 -9.24
N ASP A 10 1.88 4.40 -9.26
CA ASP A 10 1.25 5.00 -8.06
C ASP A 10 2.25 5.43 -6.97
N ASP A 11 3.46 5.84 -7.35
CA ASP A 11 4.46 6.35 -6.40
C ASP A 11 4.20 7.83 -6.06
N TYR A 12 3.08 8.09 -5.38
CA TYR A 12 2.61 9.45 -5.05
C TYR A 12 3.62 10.27 -4.26
N GLN A 13 4.47 9.60 -3.47
CA GLN A 13 5.48 10.23 -2.63
C GLN A 13 6.82 10.43 -3.36
N ASN A 14 6.98 9.83 -4.53
CA ASN A 14 8.25 9.83 -5.30
C ASN A 14 9.42 9.25 -4.50
N VAL A 15 9.18 8.11 -3.85
CA VAL A 15 10.16 7.46 -2.97
C VAL A 15 10.63 6.09 -3.47
N ALA A 16 10.07 5.59 -4.56
CA ALA A 16 10.36 4.23 -5.03
C ALA A 16 11.85 4.01 -5.30
N LEU A 17 12.52 4.97 -5.94
CA LEU A 17 13.93 4.85 -6.29
C LEU A 17 14.87 5.04 -5.08
N GLU A 18 14.38 5.66 -4.01
CA GLU A 18 15.13 5.84 -2.76
C GLU A 18 14.92 4.66 -1.79
N SER A 19 13.81 3.92 -1.95
CA SER A 19 13.41 2.84 -1.03
C SER A 19 14.19 1.55 -1.20
N ALA A 20 14.97 1.40 -2.28
CA ALA A 20 15.77 0.20 -2.56
C ALA A 20 17.00 0.54 -3.40
N ASP A 21 17.99 -0.33 -3.38
CA ASP A 21 19.17 -0.22 -4.25
C ASP A 21 18.84 -0.75 -5.66
N TRP A 22 18.46 0.15 -6.55
CA TRP A 22 18.20 -0.13 -7.96
C TRP A 22 19.46 -0.17 -8.82
N SER A 23 20.63 0.16 -8.26
CA SER A 23 21.90 0.19 -8.99
C SER A 23 22.28 -1.17 -9.60
N VAL A 24 21.82 -2.26 -8.96
CA VAL A 24 21.99 -3.65 -9.42
C VAL A 24 21.31 -3.92 -10.77
N LEU A 25 20.37 -3.07 -11.18
CA LEU A 25 19.64 -3.18 -12.46
C LEU A 25 20.14 -2.21 -13.53
N ARG A 26 21.09 -1.29 -13.25
CA ARG A 26 21.52 -0.18 -14.13
C ARG A 26 21.85 -0.63 -15.55
N ASP A 27 22.52 -1.77 -15.71
CA ASP A 27 22.93 -2.28 -17.01
C ASP A 27 21.91 -3.23 -17.64
N ARG A 28 20.85 -3.61 -16.88
CA ARG A 28 19.88 -4.63 -17.25
C ARG A 28 18.48 -4.10 -17.50
N ALA A 29 18.15 -2.93 -16.96
CA ALA A 29 16.81 -2.37 -17.06
C ALA A 29 16.83 -0.84 -17.16
N ASP A 30 15.79 -0.31 -17.82
CA ASP A 30 15.40 1.10 -17.78
C ASP A 30 14.11 1.20 -16.93
N ILE A 31 14.11 2.09 -15.94
CA ILE A 31 13.04 2.20 -14.95
C ILE A 31 12.30 3.50 -15.17
N ALA A 32 10.98 3.43 -15.32
CA ALA A 32 10.07 4.57 -15.32
C ALA A 32 9.21 4.55 -14.05
N VAL A 33 8.97 5.72 -13.46
CA VAL A 33 8.14 5.88 -12.27
C VAL A 33 6.99 6.82 -12.60
N PHE A 34 5.77 6.39 -12.31
CA PHE A 34 4.57 7.21 -12.43
C PHE A 34 4.03 7.55 -11.04
N GLN A 35 3.86 8.85 -10.79
CA GLN A 35 3.38 9.40 -9.52
C GLN A 35 1.86 9.63 -9.53
N ASP A 36 1.25 9.59 -10.71
CA ASP A 36 -0.18 9.72 -10.94
C ASP A 36 -0.89 8.37 -10.94
N HIS A 37 -2.19 8.40 -10.74
CA HIS A 37 -3.06 7.23 -10.83
C HIS A 37 -3.93 7.29 -12.08
N LEU A 38 -4.10 6.16 -12.76
CA LEU A 38 -5.06 5.98 -13.83
C LEU A 38 -6.18 5.05 -13.37
N ALA A 39 -7.41 5.57 -13.37
CA ALA A 39 -8.59 4.80 -13.03
C ALA A 39 -9.19 4.04 -14.24
N ASP A 40 -8.95 4.54 -15.46
CA ASP A 40 -9.44 3.93 -16.68
C ASP A 40 -8.57 2.73 -17.09
N PRO A 41 -9.15 1.51 -17.22
CA PRO A 41 -8.40 0.33 -17.63
C PRO A 41 -7.71 0.45 -19.00
N ASP A 42 -8.31 1.13 -19.97
CA ASP A 42 -7.72 1.30 -21.29
C ASP A 42 -6.47 2.21 -21.22
N ALA A 43 -6.53 3.27 -20.44
CA ALA A 43 -5.37 4.13 -20.19
C ALA A 43 -4.26 3.39 -19.41
N VAL A 44 -4.61 2.52 -18.47
CA VAL A 44 -3.64 1.63 -17.79
C VAL A 44 -2.96 0.71 -18.79
N ILE A 45 -3.71 0.08 -19.69
CA ILE A 45 -3.15 -0.80 -20.72
C ILE A 45 -2.21 -0.02 -21.64
N GLU A 46 -2.62 1.14 -22.17
CA GLU A 46 -1.76 1.97 -23.02
C GLU A 46 -0.44 2.31 -22.32
N ARG A 47 -0.51 2.70 -21.04
CA ARG A 47 0.67 2.98 -20.23
C ARG A 47 1.60 1.76 -20.12
N LEU A 48 1.04 0.57 -19.91
CA LEU A 48 1.79 -0.64 -19.62
C LEU A 48 2.31 -1.38 -20.87
N LEU A 49 1.75 -1.14 -22.05
CA LEU A 49 2.14 -1.81 -23.31
C LEU A 49 3.66 -1.87 -23.58
N PRO A 50 4.46 -0.83 -23.32
CA PRO A 50 5.89 -0.85 -23.62
C PRO A 50 6.75 -1.59 -22.59
N PHE A 51 6.19 -2.05 -21.44
CA PHE A 51 6.95 -2.55 -20.31
C PHE A 51 6.98 -4.07 -20.24
N ASP A 52 8.13 -4.59 -19.77
CA ASP A 52 8.34 -6.01 -19.47
C ASP A 52 7.99 -6.36 -18.03
N VAL A 53 8.08 -5.38 -17.13
CA VAL A 53 7.88 -5.55 -15.67
C VAL A 53 7.03 -4.41 -15.14
N VAL A 54 6.03 -4.73 -14.32
CA VAL A 54 5.26 -3.75 -13.56
C VAL A 54 5.42 -3.96 -12.07
N CYS A 55 5.76 -2.89 -11.36
CA CYS A 55 5.75 -2.83 -9.91
C CYS A 55 4.49 -2.09 -9.46
N VAL A 56 3.60 -2.79 -8.75
CA VAL A 56 2.34 -2.23 -8.26
C VAL A 56 2.38 -1.98 -6.76
N MET A 57 1.80 -0.87 -6.34
CA MET A 57 1.70 -0.48 -4.94
C MET A 57 0.37 -0.98 -4.36
N ARG A 58 0.39 -2.18 -3.77
CA ARG A 58 -0.79 -2.81 -3.19
C ARG A 58 -1.93 -2.86 -4.23
N GLU A 59 -3.16 -2.69 -3.80
CA GLU A 59 -4.37 -2.76 -4.62
C GLU A 59 -4.72 -1.42 -5.34
N ARG A 60 -3.75 -0.49 -5.49
CA ARG A 60 -4.02 0.84 -6.08
C ARG A 60 -4.41 0.76 -7.55
N THR A 61 -3.63 0.06 -8.36
CA THR A 61 -3.96 -0.20 -9.77
C THR A 61 -4.34 -1.67 -9.94
N PRO A 62 -5.62 -1.98 -10.21
CA PRO A 62 -6.06 -3.34 -10.49
C PRO A 62 -5.47 -3.88 -11.80
N LEU A 63 -5.11 -5.16 -11.78
CA LEU A 63 -4.68 -5.91 -12.96
C LEU A 63 -5.59 -7.15 -13.15
N PRO A 64 -6.86 -6.95 -13.54
CA PRO A 64 -7.76 -8.04 -13.84
C PRO A 64 -7.41 -8.71 -15.18
N ARG A 65 -8.07 -9.84 -15.48
CA ARG A 65 -7.84 -10.63 -16.69
C ARG A 65 -7.86 -9.79 -17.97
N ASN A 66 -8.87 -8.96 -18.15
CA ASN A 66 -9.05 -8.12 -19.35
C ASN A 66 -7.93 -7.05 -19.54
N VAL A 67 -7.18 -6.72 -18.50
CA VAL A 67 -5.97 -5.88 -18.58
C VAL A 67 -4.77 -6.76 -18.93
N ILE A 68 -4.56 -7.85 -18.19
CA ILE A 68 -3.40 -8.75 -18.35
C ILE A 68 -3.31 -9.32 -19.77
N GLU A 69 -4.44 -9.78 -20.34
CA GLU A 69 -4.50 -10.37 -21.69
C GLU A 69 -4.07 -9.41 -22.80
N ARG A 70 -4.10 -8.12 -22.55
CA ARG A 70 -3.73 -7.06 -23.51
C ARG A 70 -2.30 -6.56 -23.36
N LEU A 71 -1.48 -7.19 -22.51
CA LEU A 71 -0.10 -6.80 -22.22
C LEU A 71 0.92 -7.85 -22.74
N PRO A 72 1.13 -7.93 -24.07
CA PRO A 72 1.91 -9.01 -24.67
C PRO A 72 3.40 -9.00 -24.31
N ASN A 73 3.93 -7.88 -23.83
CA ASN A 73 5.34 -7.75 -23.44
C ASN A 73 5.58 -8.04 -21.96
N LEU A 74 4.51 -8.07 -21.14
CA LEU A 74 4.63 -8.21 -19.69
C LEU A 74 5.12 -9.62 -19.31
N LYS A 75 6.10 -9.68 -18.43
CA LYS A 75 6.75 -10.91 -17.96
C LYS A 75 6.71 -11.09 -16.46
N LEU A 76 6.60 -9.96 -15.72
CA LEU A 76 6.65 -9.97 -14.27
C LEU A 76 5.74 -8.87 -13.70
N ILE A 77 4.95 -9.25 -12.72
CA ILE A 77 4.22 -8.34 -11.84
C ILE A 77 4.86 -8.45 -10.45
N ALA A 78 5.41 -7.36 -9.95
CA ALA A 78 5.94 -7.28 -8.59
C ALA A 78 5.00 -6.43 -7.74
N SER A 79 4.37 -7.03 -6.73
CA SER A 79 3.44 -6.35 -5.83
C SER A 79 4.07 -6.11 -4.47
N THR A 80 3.87 -4.91 -3.92
CA THR A 80 4.23 -4.65 -2.52
C THR A 80 3.25 -5.34 -1.57
N GLY A 81 3.80 -5.93 -0.51
CA GLY A 81 3.04 -6.69 0.50
C GLY A 81 2.82 -8.17 0.14
N PRO A 82 2.31 -8.99 1.08
CA PRO A 82 2.31 -10.46 0.99
C PRO A 82 1.24 -11.03 0.05
N GLY A 83 0.38 -10.21 -0.49
CA GLY A 83 -0.69 -10.60 -1.42
C GLY A 83 -1.36 -9.38 -2.00
N ASN A 84 -2.03 -9.55 -3.13
CA ASN A 84 -2.76 -8.48 -3.81
C ASN A 84 -3.99 -9.06 -4.50
N ALA A 85 -5.18 -8.81 -3.92
CA ALA A 85 -6.45 -9.34 -4.41
C ALA A 85 -6.90 -8.69 -5.73
N SER A 86 -6.28 -7.58 -6.14
CA SER A 86 -6.61 -6.89 -7.38
C SER A 86 -5.85 -7.41 -8.61
N ILE A 87 -4.98 -8.42 -8.44
CA ILE A 87 -4.26 -9.09 -9.53
C ILE A 87 -4.93 -10.44 -9.82
N ASP A 88 -5.35 -10.66 -11.06
CA ASP A 88 -5.78 -11.99 -11.52
C ASP A 88 -4.54 -12.88 -11.77
N VAL A 89 -4.13 -13.59 -10.71
CA VAL A 89 -2.96 -14.48 -10.76
C VAL A 89 -3.17 -15.64 -11.74
N ALA A 90 -4.42 -16.10 -11.93
CA ALA A 90 -4.72 -17.14 -12.91
C ALA A 90 -4.49 -16.64 -14.34
N ALA A 91 -4.97 -15.43 -14.65
CA ALA A 91 -4.70 -14.80 -15.95
C ALA A 91 -3.19 -14.58 -16.16
N ALA A 92 -2.45 -14.13 -15.14
CA ALA A 92 -1.00 -13.97 -15.23
C ALA A 92 -0.32 -15.29 -15.55
N SER A 93 -0.72 -16.40 -14.89
CA SER A 93 -0.20 -17.73 -15.15
C SER A 93 -0.50 -18.21 -16.56
N ASP A 94 -1.73 -18.03 -17.05
CA ASP A 94 -2.15 -18.41 -18.42
C ASP A 94 -1.26 -17.71 -19.47
N HIS A 95 -0.83 -16.48 -19.20
CA HIS A 95 0.03 -15.67 -20.07
C HIS A 95 1.53 -15.79 -19.75
N ARG A 96 1.93 -16.72 -18.86
CA ARG A 96 3.33 -16.95 -18.43
C ARG A 96 3.99 -15.72 -17.81
N ILE A 97 3.19 -14.91 -17.12
CA ILE A 97 3.64 -13.75 -16.37
C ILE A 97 3.89 -14.19 -14.92
N ALA A 98 5.10 -14.02 -14.43
CA ALA A 98 5.40 -14.29 -13.03
C ALA A 98 4.78 -13.23 -12.13
N VAL A 99 4.26 -13.64 -10.97
CA VAL A 99 3.76 -12.72 -9.94
C VAL A 99 4.58 -12.93 -8.69
N VAL A 100 5.19 -11.87 -8.17
CA VAL A 100 6.00 -11.89 -6.95
C VAL A 100 5.52 -10.83 -5.97
N HIS A 101 5.78 -11.08 -4.69
CA HIS A 101 5.36 -10.22 -3.60
C HIS A 101 6.55 -9.86 -2.72
N THR A 102 6.50 -8.66 -2.11
CA THR A 102 7.48 -8.27 -1.08
C THR A 102 7.03 -8.75 0.30
N GLY A 103 7.94 -8.68 1.26
CA GLY A 103 7.60 -8.83 2.67
C GLY A 103 6.65 -7.74 3.17
N TYR A 104 6.19 -7.88 4.40
CA TYR A 104 5.28 -6.94 5.07
C TYR A 104 5.80 -6.60 6.46
N ARG A 105 5.59 -5.36 6.84
CA ARG A 105 5.83 -4.85 8.21
C ARG A 105 4.55 -4.18 8.69
N SER A 106 4.06 -4.62 9.84
CA SER A 106 2.82 -4.11 10.45
C SER A 106 3.04 -2.85 11.28
N GLU A 107 4.27 -2.64 11.77
CA GLU A 107 4.61 -1.58 12.71
C GLU A 107 4.16 -0.18 12.25
N PRO A 108 4.42 0.25 10.99
CA PRO A 108 3.99 1.58 10.56
C PRO A 108 2.47 1.78 10.62
N THR A 109 1.69 0.72 10.32
CA THR A 109 0.23 0.77 10.39
C THR A 109 -0.25 0.87 11.85
N ILE A 110 0.36 0.11 12.75
CA ILE A 110 0.05 0.12 14.18
C ILE A 110 0.36 1.49 14.77
N GLU A 111 1.56 2.03 14.49
CA GLU A 111 2.00 3.33 14.99
C GLU A 111 1.09 4.46 14.49
N LEU A 112 0.73 4.47 13.21
CA LEU A 112 -0.21 5.44 12.66
C LEU A 112 -1.60 5.33 13.30
N THR A 113 -2.08 4.10 13.56
CA THR A 113 -3.36 3.87 14.21
C THR A 113 -3.37 4.48 15.61
N TRP A 114 -2.33 4.25 16.41
CA TRP A 114 -2.19 4.88 17.73
C TRP A 114 -2.09 6.40 17.65
N ALA A 115 -1.32 6.91 16.70
CA ALA A 115 -1.20 8.35 16.49
C ALA A 115 -2.56 9.00 16.19
N LEU A 116 -3.38 8.37 15.34
CA LEU A 116 -4.72 8.86 15.00
C LEU A 116 -5.69 8.78 16.18
N ILE A 117 -5.66 7.68 16.95
CA ILE A 117 -6.49 7.53 18.16
C ILE A 117 -6.16 8.63 19.17
N LEU A 118 -4.89 8.83 19.47
CA LEU A 118 -4.45 9.85 20.42
C LEU A 118 -4.73 11.27 19.91
N ALA A 119 -4.48 11.52 18.63
CA ALA A 119 -4.76 12.81 18.01
C ALA A 119 -6.26 13.16 18.04
N SER A 120 -7.13 12.16 17.82
CA SER A 120 -8.58 12.34 17.90
C SER A 120 -9.02 12.59 19.35
N ALA A 121 -8.57 11.76 20.30
CA ALA A 121 -8.93 11.89 21.70
C ALA A 121 -8.49 13.22 22.34
N ARG A 122 -7.40 13.78 21.86
CA ARG A 122 -6.83 15.04 22.37
C ARG A 122 -7.10 16.25 21.46
N HIS A 123 -7.92 16.11 20.42
CA HIS A 123 -8.27 17.15 19.46
C HIS A 123 -7.06 17.89 18.83
N ILE A 124 -5.97 17.14 18.58
CA ILE A 124 -4.67 17.73 18.17
C ILE A 124 -4.79 18.61 16.93
N VAL A 125 -5.60 18.23 15.93
CA VAL A 125 -5.79 19.02 14.70
C VAL A 125 -6.45 20.36 15.02
N THR A 126 -7.51 20.36 15.84
CA THR A 126 -8.23 21.58 16.25
C THR A 126 -7.31 22.52 17.01
N GLU A 127 -6.60 22.00 18.00
CA GLU A 127 -5.69 22.77 18.83
C GLU A 127 -4.51 23.33 18.03
N SER A 128 -3.92 22.51 17.15
CA SER A 128 -2.85 22.95 16.26
C SER A 128 -3.29 24.09 15.35
N ASN A 129 -4.49 24.00 14.77
CA ASN A 129 -5.01 25.05 13.91
C ASN A 129 -5.30 26.34 14.70
N SER A 130 -5.84 26.23 15.92
CA SER A 130 -6.06 27.38 16.80
C SER A 130 -4.76 28.12 17.08
N VAL A 131 -3.73 27.41 17.53
CA VAL A 131 -2.42 28.01 17.84
C VAL A 131 -1.78 28.65 16.61
N ARG A 132 -1.85 27.97 15.45
CA ARG A 132 -1.31 28.53 14.18
C ARG A 132 -2.03 29.83 13.75
N SER A 133 -3.31 29.99 14.16
CA SER A 133 -4.09 31.18 13.89
C SER A 133 -3.90 32.27 14.93
N GLY A 134 -2.95 32.13 15.86
CA GLY A 134 -2.69 33.09 16.93
C GLY A 134 -3.61 32.95 18.16
N GLY A 135 -4.39 31.86 18.21
CA GLY A 135 -5.22 31.50 19.35
C GLY A 135 -4.49 30.68 20.41
N TRP A 136 -5.25 30.06 21.29
CA TRP A 136 -4.78 29.19 22.36
C TRP A 136 -5.67 27.98 22.45
N GLN A 137 -5.42 27.11 23.42
CA GLN A 137 -6.19 25.90 23.69
C GLN A 137 -7.69 26.21 23.83
N GLN A 138 -8.51 25.47 23.07
CA GLN A 138 -9.97 25.70 23.03
C GLN A 138 -10.75 24.49 23.59
N THR A 139 -10.15 23.32 23.65
CA THR A 139 -10.84 22.09 24.04
C THR A 139 -10.13 21.39 25.19
N VAL A 140 -10.90 20.52 25.88
CA VAL A 140 -10.37 19.56 26.82
C VAL A 140 -10.50 18.18 26.19
N GLY A 141 -9.35 17.53 25.97
CA GLY A 141 -9.34 16.19 25.38
C GLY A 141 -9.94 15.13 26.32
N THR A 142 -10.19 13.96 25.77
CA THR A 142 -10.69 12.80 26.51
C THR A 142 -9.54 11.88 26.90
N ASP A 143 -9.50 11.46 28.17
CA ASP A 143 -8.57 10.43 28.61
C ASP A 143 -9.02 9.04 28.12
N LEU A 144 -8.06 8.21 27.74
CA LEU A 144 -8.31 6.85 27.30
C LEU A 144 -8.34 5.85 28.45
N ARG A 145 -7.93 6.25 29.65
CA ARG A 145 -7.94 5.39 30.83
C ARG A 145 -9.34 4.86 31.10
N GLY A 146 -9.48 3.55 31.27
CA GLY A 146 -10.76 2.90 31.54
C GLY A 146 -11.73 2.88 30.33
N LYS A 147 -11.28 3.24 29.14
CA LYS A 147 -12.07 3.13 27.91
C LYS A 147 -11.81 1.82 27.20
N THR A 148 -12.81 1.32 26.49
CA THR A 148 -12.69 0.16 25.62
C THR A 148 -12.46 0.61 24.18
N LEU A 149 -11.43 0.08 23.52
CA LEU A 149 -11.18 0.29 22.10
C LEU A 149 -11.74 -0.90 21.31
N GLY A 150 -12.72 -0.62 20.46
CA GLY A 150 -13.17 -1.59 19.46
C GLY A 150 -12.38 -1.44 18.18
N VAL A 151 -11.73 -2.51 17.71
CA VAL A 151 -11.04 -2.54 16.42
C VAL A 151 -11.74 -3.51 15.50
N THR A 152 -12.21 -3.03 14.35
CA THR A 152 -12.78 -3.89 13.31
C THR A 152 -11.91 -3.80 12.07
N ARG A 153 -11.51 -4.94 11.52
CA ARG A 153 -10.86 -5.04 10.23
C ARG A 153 -11.86 -5.60 9.21
N ARG A 154 -12.06 -4.89 8.14
CA ARG A 154 -12.76 -5.45 6.98
C ARG A 154 -11.69 -6.01 6.04
N ASP A 155 -11.49 -7.30 6.08
CA ASP A 155 -10.59 -8.00 5.16
C ASP A 155 -11.40 -8.75 4.12
N ASN A 156 -11.18 -8.42 2.86
CA ASN A 156 -11.73 -9.15 1.72
C ASN A 156 -10.71 -10.16 1.15
N SER A 157 -9.57 -10.36 1.82
CA SER A 157 -8.52 -11.26 1.35
C SER A 157 -8.77 -12.70 1.82
N PRO A 158 -8.85 -13.69 0.92
CA PRO A 158 -9.06 -15.09 1.28
C PRO A 158 -7.85 -15.74 1.99
N HIS A 159 -6.74 -15.05 2.15
CA HIS A 159 -5.48 -15.61 2.67
C HIS A 159 -5.05 -15.12 4.05
N TYR A 160 -5.85 -14.27 4.71
CA TYR A 160 -5.55 -13.85 6.08
C TYR A 160 -6.36 -14.68 7.08
N SER A 161 -5.70 -15.62 7.76
CA SER A 161 -6.31 -16.34 8.85
C SER A 161 -6.52 -15.44 10.08
N HIS A 162 -7.55 -15.72 10.86
CA HIS A 162 -7.89 -15.06 12.13
C HIS A 162 -6.71 -14.98 13.11
N ASP A 163 -5.76 -15.92 13.01
CA ASP A 163 -4.62 -16.04 13.92
C ASP A 163 -3.57 -14.93 13.78
N ASN A 164 -3.50 -14.28 12.62
CA ASN A 164 -2.55 -13.16 12.41
C ASN A 164 -3.04 -11.85 13.05
N PHE A 165 -4.36 -11.69 13.21
CA PHE A 165 -4.94 -10.50 13.84
C PHE A 165 -4.57 -10.41 15.34
N HIS A 166 -4.58 -11.52 16.05
CA HIS A 166 -4.20 -11.57 17.47
C HIS A 166 -2.71 -11.36 17.72
N ARG A 167 -1.85 -11.66 16.76
CA ARG A 167 -0.40 -11.51 16.92
C ARG A 167 0.05 -10.05 16.81
N ASP A 168 -0.63 -9.26 15.97
CA ASP A 168 -0.22 -7.88 15.67
C ASP A 168 -0.90 -6.84 16.58
N PHE A 169 -1.96 -7.22 17.34
CA PHE A 169 -2.73 -6.31 18.17
C PHE A 169 -2.84 -6.74 19.65
N HIS A 170 -1.81 -7.39 20.18
CA HIS A 170 -1.75 -7.75 21.60
C HIS A 170 -1.63 -6.57 22.58
N PHE A 171 -1.98 -5.37 22.16
CA PHE A 171 -2.14 -4.20 23.03
C PHE A 171 -3.61 -3.93 23.37
N LEU A 172 -4.36 -4.96 23.70
CA LEU A 172 -5.63 -4.73 24.30
C LEU A 172 -5.45 -4.48 25.79
N LEU A 173 -5.82 -3.29 26.17
CA LEU A 173 -6.15 -2.84 27.50
C LEU A 173 -6.98 -3.91 28.24
N ASP A 174 -6.32 -4.86 28.82
CA ASP A 174 -6.93 -5.70 29.83
C ASP A 174 -6.92 -4.92 31.15
N ASN A 175 -8.02 -4.26 31.42
CA ASN A 175 -8.39 -3.76 32.72
C ASN A 175 -9.92 -3.87 32.88
N THR A 176 -10.37 -5.09 32.98
CA THR A 176 -11.61 -5.37 33.70
C THR A 176 -11.41 -4.98 35.16
N LEU A 177 -12.31 -4.15 35.63
CA LEU A 177 -12.54 -3.80 37.03
C LEU A 177 -12.61 -5.03 37.92
#